data_e278d97dfa7a9394b5ea4078fe5d7f7d
#
_entry.id   e278d97dfa7a9394b5ea4078fe5d7f7d
#
_cell.length_a   1.000
_cell.length_b   1.000
_cell.length_c   1.000
_cell.angle_alpha   90.00
_cell.angle_beta   90.00
_cell.angle_gamma   90.00
#
_symmetry.space_group_name_H-M   'P 1'
#
loop_
_entity.id
_entity.type
_entity.pdbx_description
1 polymer ?
#
loop_
_entity_poly.entity_id
_entity_poly.type
_entity_poly.pdbx_seq_one_letter_code
_entity_poly.pdbx_strand_id
1 'polypeptide(L)'
;SIRRQRQMCIRGRAEVRGGDWFVPASLAAELRREGLDALSKARSERGIGHRILPEGRAEYPAECLSAEENVTNRLAEAFYRDHGVGQIERGLDLAASTAGRRVMRSAYCIRREIGECLKEHPRLRGELWLERGGSRYRLEFDCDRCEMSLVDCTKTKL
;
A
#
# COMPACT_ATOMS: atom_id res chain seq x y z
N SER A 1 10.49 -16.42 -5.15
CA SER A 1 9.25 -15.97 -5.77
C SER A 1 9.16 -14.46 -6.03
N ILE A 2 9.93 -13.64 -5.31
CA ILE A 2 9.97 -12.16 -5.52
C ILE A 2 10.55 -11.79 -6.91
N ARG A 3 11.38 -12.63 -7.50
CA ARG A 3 11.90 -12.39 -8.86
C ARG A 3 10.84 -12.46 -9.97
N ARG A 4 9.77 -13.22 -9.81
CA ARG A 4 8.69 -13.32 -10.81
C ARG A 4 7.79 -12.07 -10.88
N GLN A 5 7.54 -11.40 -9.75
CA GLN A 5 6.73 -10.18 -9.73
C GLN A 5 7.44 -9.00 -10.42
N ARG A 6 8.77 -8.87 -10.30
CA ARG A 6 9.52 -7.81 -11.01
C ARG A 6 9.54 -8.01 -12.53
N GLN A 7 9.39 -9.23 -13.03
CA GLN A 7 9.35 -9.51 -14.47
C GLN A 7 7.96 -9.29 -15.09
N MET A 8 6.88 -9.31 -14.31
CA MET A 8 5.52 -9.11 -14.84
C MET A 8 5.24 -7.69 -15.33
N CYS A 9 5.93 -6.67 -14.81
CA CYS A 9 5.72 -5.29 -15.21
C CYS A 9 6.39 -4.90 -16.55
N ILE A 10 7.20 -5.79 -17.16
CA ILE A 10 7.98 -5.49 -18.38
C ILE A 10 7.76 -6.56 -19.47
N ARG A 11 6.67 -7.32 -19.42
CA ARG A 11 6.32 -8.22 -20.52
C ARG A 11 5.60 -7.47 -21.64
N GLY A 12 6.39 -6.69 -22.37
CA GLY A 12 6.03 -6.30 -23.73
C GLY A 12 6.45 -7.41 -24.70
N ARG A 13 5.67 -7.61 -25.76
CA ARG A 13 6.09 -8.47 -26.88
C ARG A 13 7.14 -7.71 -27.66
N ALA A 14 8.38 -8.20 -27.67
CA ALA A 14 9.41 -7.70 -28.56
C ALA A 14 9.27 -8.41 -29.90
N GLU A 15 9.13 -7.67 -30.98
CA GLU A 15 9.15 -8.18 -32.37
C GLU A 15 10.40 -7.64 -33.03
N VAL A 16 11.32 -8.54 -33.39
CA VAL A 16 12.54 -8.19 -34.12
C VAL A 16 12.26 -8.36 -35.61
N ARG A 17 12.32 -7.28 -36.39
CA ARG A 17 12.18 -7.29 -37.83
C ARG A 17 13.52 -7.05 -38.52
N GLY A 18 13.83 -7.85 -39.53
CA GLY A 18 15.06 -7.75 -40.35
C GLY A 18 16.19 -8.63 -39.83
N GLY A 19 16.71 -9.52 -40.58
CA GLY A 19 17.92 -10.34 -40.48
C GLY A 19 18.32 -10.91 -39.11
N ASP A 20 19.22 -11.89 -39.11
CA ASP A 20 19.80 -12.49 -37.91
C ASP A 20 20.90 -11.56 -37.34
N TRP A 21 20.47 -10.56 -36.57
CA TRP A 21 21.38 -9.63 -35.89
C TRP A 21 21.80 -10.18 -34.54
N PHE A 22 23.10 -10.30 -34.31
CA PHE A 22 23.61 -10.55 -32.99
C PHE A 22 23.65 -9.26 -32.18
N VAL A 23 22.81 -9.14 -31.14
CA VAL A 23 22.81 -8.02 -30.22
C VAL A 23 23.45 -8.43 -28.90
N PRO A 24 24.66 -7.93 -28.58
CA PRO A 24 25.30 -8.20 -27.28
C PRO A 24 24.40 -7.75 -26.12
N ALA A 25 24.37 -8.51 -25.03
CA ALA A 25 23.61 -8.17 -23.84
C ALA A 25 24.04 -6.82 -23.22
N SER A 26 25.31 -6.44 -23.38
CA SER A 26 25.84 -5.13 -22.98
C SER A 26 25.18 -3.98 -23.72
N LEU A 27 25.04 -4.08 -25.06
CA LEU A 27 24.40 -3.07 -25.89
C LEU A 27 22.91 -2.93 -25.52
N ALA A 28 22.21 -4.05 -25.32
CA ALA A 28 20.81 -4.03 -24.89
C ALA A 28 20.64 -3.37 -23.51
N ALA A 29 21.57 -3.59 -22.58
CA ALA A 29 21.57 -2.98 -21.26
C ALA A 29 21.89 -1.47 -21.32
N GLU A 30 22.77 -1.04 -22.23
CA GLU A 30 23.11 0.35 -22.48
C GLU A 30 21.92 1.12 -23.06
N LEU A 31 21.32 0.64 -24.14
CA LEU A 31 20.13 1.21 -24.75
C LEU A 31 18.97 1.33 -23.74
N ARG A 32 18.80 0.34 -22.89
CA ARG A 32 17.77 0.41 -21.82
C ARG A 32 18.07 1.52 -20.81
N ARG A 33 19.32 1.70 -20.39
CA ARG A 33 19.71 2.77 -19.47
C ARG A 33 19.50 4.14 -20.09
N GLU A 34 20.02 4.35 -21.30
CA GLU A 34 19.85 5.60 -22.03
C GLU A 34 18.37 5.95 -22.26
N GLY A 35 17.55 4.96 -22.64
CA GLY A 35 16.12 5.17 -22.82
C GLY A 35 15.40 5.55 -21.52
N LEU A 36 15.76 4.94 -20.38
CA LEU A 36 15.19 5.27 -19.08
C LEU A 36 15.64 6.66 -18.60
N ASP A 37 16.90 7.02 -18.83
CA ASP A 37 17.45 8.33 -18.45
C ASP A 37 16.81 9.43 -19.31
N ALA A 38 16.68 9.21 -20.62
CA ALA A 38 15.96 10.14 -21.51
C ALA A 38 14.49 10.31 -21.11
N LEU A 39 13.79 9.22 -20.75
CA LEU A 39 12.41 9.28 -20.28
C LEU A 39 12.31 10.05 -18.95
N SER A 40 13.22 9.81 -18.03
CA SER A 40 13.26 10.49 -16.73
C SER A 40 13.48 11.98 -16.90
N LYS A 41 14.42 12.36 -17.77
CA LYS A 41 14.69 13.75 -18.14
C LYS A 41 13.48 14.41 -18.77
N ALA A 42 12.86 13.78 -19.77
CA ALA A 42 11.68 14.32 -20.45
C ALA A 42 10.49 14.50 -19.49
N ARG A 43 10.32 13.58 -18.51
CA ARG A 43 9.29 13.73 -17.46
C ARG A 43 9.57 14.89 -16.53
N SER A 44 10.84 15.08 -16.13
CA SER A 44 11.24 16.21 -15.28
C SER A 44 11.05 17.56 -16.00
N GLU A 45 11.42 17.64 -17.27
CA GLU A 45 11.27 18.85 -18.08
C GLU A 45 9.81 19.20 -18.37
N ARG A 46 8.96 18.17 -18.55
CA ARG A 46 7.53 18.36 -18.78
C ARG A 46 6.81 18.94 -17.57
N GLY A 47 7.36 18.76 -16.38
CA GLY A 47 6.76 19.15 -15.13
C GLY A 47 5.41 18.47 -14.87
N ILE A 48 5.02 18.35 -13.64
CA ILE A 48 3.62 18.11 -13.29
C ILE A 48 2.95 19.48 -13.44
N GLY A 49 2.20 19.70 -14.52
CA GLY A 49 1.37 20.89 -14.61
C GLY A 49 0.47 20.93 -13.39
N HIS A 50 0.81 21.75 -12.41
CA HIS A 50 -0.08 22.03 -11.30
C HIS A 50 -1.30 22.74 -11.90
N ARG A 51 -2.33 21.98 -12.16
CA ARG A 51 -3.64 22.55 -12.43
C ARG A 51 -4.11 23.12 -11.12
N ILE A 52 -3.96 24.44 -10.95
CA ILE A 52 -4.60 25.14 -9.86
C ILE A 52 -6.09 24.96 -10.11
N LEU A 53 -6.70 24.07 -9.34
CA LEU A 53 -8.16 23.97 -9.35
C LEU A 53 -8.69 25.27 -8.76
N PRO A 54 -9.78 25.85 -9.31
CA PRO A 54 -10.41 27.02 -8.70
C PRO A 54 -10.70 26.68 -7.22
N GLU A 55 -10.49 27.66 -6.35
CA GLU A 55 -10.77 27.56 -4.92
C GLU A 55 -12.26 27.27 -4.71
N GLY A 56 -12.60 26.00 -4.76
CA GLY A 56 -13.91 25.49 -4.36
C GLY A 56 -13.70 24.61 -3.17
N ARG A 57 -14.25 24.97 -2.03
CA ARG A 57 -14.29 24.08 -0.86
C ARG A 57 -15.23 22.92 -1.19
N ALA A 58 -14.67 21.83 -1.70
CA ALA A 58 -15.40 20.58 -1.79
C ALA A 58 -15.54 20.02 -0.37
N GLU A 59 -16.74 19.69 0.05
CA GLU A 59 -16.95 19.00 1.31
C GLU A 59 -16.30 17.61 1.23
N TYR A 60 -15.64 17.22 2.31
CA TYR A 60 -15.08 15.88 2.41
C TYR A 60 -16.23 14.88 2.60
N PRO A 61 -16.20 13.70 1.93
CA PRO A 61 -17.33 12.78 1.90
C PRO A 61 -17.64 12.09 3.24
N ALA A 62 -16.83 12.31 4.28
CA ALA A 62 -17.03 11.74 5.61
C ALA A 62 -16.98 12.83 6.70
N GLU A 63 -17.94 12.80 7.61
CA GLU A 63 -17.98 13.71 8.77
C GLU A 63 -16.98 13.34 9.86
N CYS A 64 -16.56 12.06 9.91
CA CYS A 64 -15.67 11.54 10.94
C CYS A 64 -14.49 10.81 10.28
N LEU A 65 -13.28 11.07 10.76
CA LEU A 65 -12.07 10.37 10.38
C LEU A 65 -11.60 9.48 11.53
N SER A 66 -11.28 8.24 11.21
CA SER A 66 -10.67 7.29 12.12
C SER A 66 -9.14 7.43 12.13
N ALA A 67 -8.46 6.72 13.00
CA ALA A 67 -7.00 6.68 13.01
C ALA A 67 -6.39 6.06 11.72
N GLU A 68 -7.19 5.36 10.91
CA GLU A 68 -6.74 4.75 9.65
C GLU A 68 -6.41 5.82 8.57
N GLU A 69 -7.02 7.00 8.64
CA GLU A 69 -6.72 8.14 7.76
C GLU A 69 -5.41 8.83 8.12
N ASN A 70 -4.77 8.40 9.20
CA ASN A 70 -3.42 8.79 9.59
C ASN A 70 -3.19 10.30 9.69
N VAL A 71 -4.11 11.01 10.32
CA VAL A 71 -3.98 12.45 10.57
C VAL A 71 -2.99 12.67 11.71
N THR A 72 -1.76 13.06 11.39
CA THR A 72 -0.66 13.15 12.36
C THR A 72 -0.11 14.56 12.56
N ASN A 73 -0.60 15.56 11.82
CA ASN A 73 -0.12 16.93 11.92
C ASN A 73 -1.25 17.95 11.85
N ARG A 74 -0.94 19.17 12.35
CA ARG A 74 -1.92 20.26 12.43
C ARG A 74 -2.41 20.77 11.07
N LEU A 75 -1.59 20.69 10.03
CA LEU A 75 -1.98 21.16 8.70
C LEU A 75 -2.99 20.20 8.07
N ALA A 76 -2.77 18.87 8.21
CA ALA A 76 -3.73 17.88 7.78
C ALA A 76 -5.05 18.01 8.56
N GLU A 77 -4.99 18.20 9.88
CA GLU A 77 -6.18 18.42 10.70
C GLU A 77 -6.94 19.65 10.26
N ALA A 78 -6.26 20.78 10.03
CA ALA A 78 -6.88 22.02 9.54
C ALA A 78 -7.53 21.82 8.17
N PHE A 79 -6.85 21.15 7.25
CA PHE A 79 -7.39 20.84 5.93
C PHE A 79 -8.72 20.08 6.02
N TYR A 80 -8.78 19.00 6.78
CA TYR A 80 -9.99 18.22 6.91
C TYR A 80 -11.13 19.02 7.58
N ARG A 81 -10.82 19.82 8.61
CA ARG A 81 -11.81 20.70 9.25
C ARG A 81 -12.34 21.75 8.30
N ASP A 82 -11.50 22.36 7.48
CA ASP A 82 -11.90 23.32 6.45
C ASP A 82 -12.80 22.69 5.38
N HIS A 83 -12.74 21.37 5.22
CA HIS A 83 -13.57 20.60 4.30
C HIS A 83 -14.77 19.91 4.97
N GLY A 84 -15.17 20.35 6.18
CA GLY A 84 -16.39 19.93 6.84
C GLY A 84 -16.27 18.73 7.77
N VAL A 85 -15.07 18.19 8.01
CA VAL A 85 -14.90 17.07 8.93
C VAL A 85 -15.02 17.54 10.39
N GLY A 86 -16.05 17.04 11.09
CA GLY A 86 -16.35 17.40 12.47
C GLY A 86 -15.48 16.65 13.50
N GLN A 87 -15.24 15.36 13.28
CA GLN A 87 -14.49 14.51 14.20
C GLN A 87 -13.26 13.91 13.55
N ILE A 88 -12.11 14.08 14.17
CA ILE A 88 -10.83 13.57 13.66
C ILE A 88 -10.14 12.81 14.79
N GLU A 89 -10.02 11.50 14.62
CA GLU A 89 -9.16 10.68 15.44
C GLU A 89 -7.73 10.75 14.88
N ARG A 90 -6.77 11.07 15.74
CA ARG A 90 -5.36 11.17 15.34
C ARG A 90 -4.79 9.83 14.96
N GLY A 91 -3.85 9.83 14.03
CA GLY A 91 -3.13 8.64 13.59
C GLY A 91 -2.43 7.90 14.74
N LEU A 92 -2.31 6.59 14.60
CA LEU A 92 -1.75 5.70 15.63
C LEU A 92 -0.31 6.04 16.01
N ASP A 93 0.44 6.68 15.12
CA ASP A 93 1.82 7.15 15.38
C ASP A 93 1.90 8.17 16.53
N LEU A 94 0.79 8.84 16.84
CA LEU A 94 0.68 9.78 17.94
C LEU A 94 0.01 9.19 19.19
N ALA A 95 -0.42 7.94 19.12
CA ALA A 95 -1.07 7.25 20.24
C ALA A 95 -0.03 6.80 21.28
N ALA A 96 -0.33 6.98 22.57
CA ALA A 96 0.51 6.47 23.65
C ALA A 96 0.57 4.93 23.67
N SER A 97 -0.43 4.25 23.14
CA SER A 97 -0.50 2.80 23.01
C SER A 97 -1.37 2.40 21.83
N THR A 98 -0.98 1.33 21.16
CA THR A 98 -1.74 0.69 20.09
C THR A 98 -2.47 -0.57 20.54
N ALA A 99 -2.37 -0.91 21.84
CA ALA A 99 -2.97 -2.11 22.42
C ALA A 99 -4.50 -2.16 22.14
N GLY A 100 -4.96 -3.26 21.59
CA GLY A 100 -6.35 -3.46 21.19
C GLY A 100 -6.76 -2.73 19.90
N ARG A 101 -5.86 -1.99 19.26
CA ARG A 101 -6.13 -1.23 18.05
C ARG A 101 -5.76 -2.03 16.80
N ARG A 102 -6.49 -1.79 15.71
CA ARG A 102 -6.11 -2.28 14.39
C ARG A 102 -4.95 -1.42 13.88
N VAL A 103 -3.78 -2.03 13.71
CA VAL A 103 -2.54 -1.35 13.31
C VAL A 103 -2.21 -1.52 11.83
N MET A 104 -2.85 -2.48 11.17
CA MET A 104 -2.65 -2.71 9.74
C MET A 104 -3.90 -3.32 9.13
N ARG A 105 -4.21 -2.90 7.90
CA ARG A 105 -5.17 -3.55 7.01
C ARG A 105 -4.48 -3.84 5.68
N SER A 106 -4.74 -5.02 5.12
CA SER A 106 -4.10 -5.50 3.90
C SER A 106 -5.08 -6.26 3.03
N ALA A 107 -5.04 -6.02 1.73
CA ALA A 107 -5.69 -6.87 0.73
C ALA A 107 -5.00 -8.23 0.55
N TYR A 108 -3.82 -8.42 1.15
CA TYR A 108 -3.14 -9.70 1.23
C TYR A 108 -3.73 -10.51 2.38
N CYS A 109 -4.22 -11.71 2.11
CA CYS A 109 -4.77 -12.61 3.10
C CYS A 109 -3.87 -13.85 3.27
N ILE A 110 -3.26 -14.01 4.42
CA ILE A 110 -2.36 -15.14 4.70
C ILE A 110 -3.08 -16.50 4.58
N ARG A 111 -4.35 -16.59 5.00
CA ARG A 111 -5.12 -17.82 4.87
C ARG A 111 -5.28 -18.25 3.42
N ARG A 112 -5.52 -17.31 2.52
CA ARG A 112 -5.61 -17.58 1.09
C ARG A 112 -4.27 -18.04 0.51
N GLU A 113 -3.19 -17.42 0.95
CA GLU A 113 -1.83 -17.74 0.46
C GLU A 113 -1.41 -19.17 0.83
N ILE A 114 -1.79 -19.63 2.01
CA ILE A 114 -1.47 -20.99 2.48
C ILE A 114 -2.54 -22.03 2.13
N GLY A 115 -3.56 -21.68 1.33
CA GLY A 115 -4.63 -22.59 0.92
C GLY A 115 -5.67 -22.87 2.01
N GLU A 116 -5.79 -22.02 3.02
CA GLU A 116 -6.69 -22.16 4.17
C GLU A 116 -7.77 -21.05 4.19
N CYS A 117 -8.24 -20.66 2.99
CA CYS A 117 -9.27 -19.62 2.83
C CYS A 117 -10.56 -20.01 3.56
N LEU A 118 -11.14 -19.09 4.33
CA LEU A 118 -12.36 -19.35 5.10
C LEU A 118 -13.60 -19.55 4.20
N LYS A 119 -13.58 -19.07 2.97
CA LYS A 119 -14.66 -19.29 1.97
C LYS A 119 -14.56 -20.65 1.27
N GLU A 120 -13.44 -21.33 1.40
CA GLU A 120 -13.21 -22.66 0.88
C GLU A 120 -13.33 -23.68 2.04
N HIS A 121 -12.71 -24.82 1.96
CA HIS A 121 -12.77 -25.86 3.01
C HIS A 121 -11.51 -25.81 3.91
N PRO A 122 -11.38 -24.83 4.83
CA PRO A 122 -10.18 -24.67 5.63
C PRO A 122 -10.05 -25.82 6.64
N ARG A 123 -8.85 -26.35 6.76
CA ARG A 123 -8.48 -27.32 7.80
C ARG A 123 -8.05 -26.62 9.07
N LEU A 124 -7.40 -25.46 8.93
CA LEU A 124 -6.90 -24.66 10.04
C LEU A 124 -8.06 -23.97 10.76
N ARG A 125 -8.28 -24.31 12.01
CA ARG A 125 -9.32 -23.75 12.88
C ARG A 125 -8.72 -22.79 13.91
N GLY A 126 -9.56 -21.90 14.43
CA GLY A 126 -9.18 -20.95 15.48
C GLY A 126 -8.53 -19.66 14.99
N GLU A 127 -8.09 -18.88 15.96
CA GLU A 127 -7.44 -17.59 15.75
C GLU A 127 -6.01 -17.78 15.26
N LEU A 128 -5.59 -16.90 14.38
CA LEU A 128 -4.20 -16.81 13.94
C LEU A 128 -3.52 -15.61 14.59
N TRP A 129 -2.25 -15.78 14.89
CA TRP A 129 -1.43 -14.79 15.54
C TRP A 129 -0.14 -14.56 14.78
N LEU A 130 0.27 -13.31 14.70
CA LEU A 130 1.59 -12.92 14.21
C LEU A 130 2.42 -12.47 15.40
N GLU A 131 3.60 -13.07 15.57
CA GLU A 131 4.54 -12.70 16.64
C GLU A 131 5.86 -12.25 16.02
N ARG A 132 6.34 -11.10 16.45
CA ARG A 132 7.62 -10.55 15.99
C ARG A 132 8.23 -9.66 17.05
N GLY A 133 9.47 -9.96 17.44
CA GLY A 133 10.26 -9.10 18.33
C GLY A 133 9.60 -8.77 19.68
N GLY A 134 8.83 -9.71 20.24
CA GLY A 134 8.09 -9.51 21.48
C GLY A 134 6.71 -8.87 21.32
N SER A 135 6.36 -8.43 20.13
CA SER A 135 5.02 -7.93 19.79
C SER A 135 4.13 -9.08 19.33
N ARG A 136 2.85 -9.02 19.69
CA ARG A 136 1.86 -10.03 19.35
C ARG A 136 0.63 -9.39 18.74
N TYR A 137 0.24 -9.86 17.56
CA TYR A 137 -0.90 -9.33 16.80
C TYR A 137 -1.90 -10.45 16.52
N ARG A 138 -3.18 -10.18 16.77
CA ARG A 138 -4.26 -11.07 16.35
C ARG A 138 -4.62 -10.75 14.91
N LEU A 139 -4.78 -11.79 14.08
CA LEU A 139 -5.20 -11.66 12.71
C LEU A 139 -6.73 -11.74 12.62
N GLU A 140 -7.33 -10.71 12.04
CA GLU A 140 -8.76 -10.67 11.74
C GLU A 140 -8.97 -10.72 10.23
N PHE A 141 -10.00 -11.43 9.78
CA PHE A 141 -10.26 -11.67 8.37
C PHE A 141 -11.65 -11.18 8.00
N ASP A 142 -11.69 -10.16 7.14
CA ASP A 142 -12.90 -9.71 6.46
C ASP A 142 -13.00 -10.46 5.13
N CYS A 143 -13.78 -11.56 5.12
CA CYS A 143 -13.90 -12.40 3.95
C CYS A 143 -14.76 -11.76 2.84
N ASP A 144 -15.62 -10.79 3.17
CA ASP A 144 -16.45 -10.12 2.17
C ASP A 144 -15.62 -9.20 1.30
N ARG A 145 -14.66 -8.51 1.91
CA ARG A 145 -13.70 -7.64 1.23
C ARG A 145 -12.42 -8.35 0.80
N CYS A 146 -12.21 -9.60 1.22
CA CYS A 146 -10.94 -10.31 1.08
C CYS A 146 -9.76 -9.56 1.70
N GLU A 147 -9.98 -8.96 2.86
CA GLU A 147 -8.99 -8.20 3.62
C GLU A 147 -8.57 -8.94 4.88
N MET A 148 -7.35 -8.68 5.32
CA MET A 148 -6.80 -9.14 6.60
C MET A 148 -6.35 -7.93 7.40
N SER A 149 -6.63 -7.94 8.70
CA SER A 149 -6.20 -6.90 9.62
C SER A 149 -5.35 -7.47 10.74
N LEU A 150 -4.44 -6.65 11.25
CA LEU A 150 -3.65 -6.94 12.45
C LEU A 150 -4.16 -6.07 13.60
N VAL A 151 -4.54 -6.71 14.70
CA VAL A 151 -4.89 -6.03 15.95
C VAL A 151 -3.77 -6.24 16.95
N ASP A 152 -3.24 -5.15 17.48
CA ASP A 152 -2.17 -5.21 18.46
C ASP A 152 -2.68 -5.79 19.80
N CYS A 153 -2.13 -6.92 20.19
CA CYS A 153 -2.40 -7.61 21.46
C CYS A 153 -1.12 -7.74 22.30
N THR A 154 -0.14 -6.90 22.01
CA THR A 154 1.11 -6.86 22.77
C THR A 154 0.81 -6.43 24.20
N LYS A 155 1.20 -7.25 25.17
CA LYS A 155 1.06 -6.88 26.58
C LYS A 155 2.06 -5.78 26.88
N THR A 156 1.55 -4.61 27.26
CA THR A 156 2.40 -3.54 27.78
C THR A 156 3.12 -4.08 29.01
N LYS A 157 4.45 -4.12 28.96
CA LYS A 157 5.22 -4.39 30.18
C LYS A 157 5.00 -3.20 31.11
N LEU A 158 4.28 -3.44 32.19
CA LEU A 158 4.18 -2.52 33.33
C LEU A 158 5.54 -2.34 33.98
#